data_c757e025efd0ea0dc4948001f2f9ac8d
#
_entry.id   c757e025efd0ea0dc4948001f2f9ac8d
#
_cell.length_a   1.000
_cell.length_b   1.000
_cell.length_c   1.000
_cell.angle_alpha   90.00
_cell.angle_beta   90.00
_cell.angle_gamma   90.00
#
_symmetry.space_group_name_H-M   'P 1'
#
loop_
_entity.id
_entity.type
_entity.pdbx_description
1 polymer ?
#
loop_
_entity_poly.entity_id
_entity_poly.type
_entity_poly.pdbx_seq_one_letter_code
_entity_poly.pdbx_strand_id
1 'polypeptide(L)'
;MKPKAIFNWSGGKDSALALHRIQQQDQFQLHALFTSLSQAHQRVTMHGVRTELMRQQVQRLNLPWTPLFLPEGVSLKEYNQVMANAWQEFTAASVTHAIFGDIYLEDLRQYRETQLAEVGVTAVFPIWHEDTTELLEEFWRLGFKAKVVCVNGKHLDASFAGRELDEAFIKDLPAGVDPCGENGEYHTFVYDGPNFHASVPVQVGETVFKSYAPSSQDSEDDCFAASPPAYDTGFWFCDLLPG
;
A
#
# COMPACT_ATOMS: atom_id res chain seq x y z
N MET A 1 -10.76 26.15 -9.50
CA MET A 1 -10.07 24.94 -10.00
C MET A 1 -9.92 23.99 -8.84
N LYS A 2 -10.04 22.66 -9.05
CA LYS A 2 -9.81 21.67 -8.00
C LYS A 2 -8.33 21.65 -7.63
N PRO A 3 -7.98 21.45 -6.33
CA PRO A 3 -6.60 21.27 -5.94
C PRO A 3 -6.00 20.02 -6.59
N LYS A 4 -4.74 20.09 -7.00
CA LYS A 4 -4.03 18.93 -7.54
C LYS A 4 -3.52 18.04 -6.41
N ALA A 5 -3.69 16.73 -6.57
CA ALA A 5 -3.29 15.75 -5.61
C ALA A 5 -2.47 14.61 -6.22
N ILE A 6 -1.50 14.12 -5.46
CA ILE A 6 -0.85 12.83 -5.65
C ILE A 6 -1.59 11.79 -4.81
N PHE A 7 -1.88 10.64 -5.39
CA PHE A 7 -2.44 9.51 -4.67
C PHE A 7 -1.33 8.48 -4.40
N ASN A 8 -1.02 8.22 -3.12
CA ASN A 8 -0.05 7.20 -2.72
C ASN A 8 -0.67 5.81 -2.92
N TRP A 9 -0.24 5.14 -3.98
CA TRP A 9 -0.86 3.94 -4.49
C TRP A 9 -0.03 2.69 -4.15
N SER A 10 -0.58 1.82 -3.29
CA SER A 10 0.03 0.53 -2.94
C SER A 10 -0.44 -0.62 -3.85
N GLY A 11 -1.56 -0.46 -4.53
CA GLY A 11 -2.23 -1.51 -5.29
C GLY A 11 -3.12 -2.44 -4.45
N GLY A 12 -3.17 -2.22 -3.14
CA GLY A 12 -3.98 -2.99 -2.20
C GLY A 12 -5.41 -2.48 -2.04
N LYS A 13 -6.19 -3.19 -1.23
CA LYS A 13 -7.62 -2.95 -1.01
C LYS A 13 -7.93 -1.55 -0.48
N ASP A 14 -7.15 -1.07 0.52
CA ASP A 14 -7.43 0.20 1.20
C ASP A 14 -7.17 1.37 0.26
N SER A 15 -6.05 1.34 -0.48
CA SER A 15 -5.78 2.34 -1.51
C SER A 15 -6.82 2.30 -2.64
N ALA A 16 -7.34 1.11 -3.02
CA ALA A 16 -8.37 1.00 -4.05
C ALA A 16 -9.72 1.60 -3.59
N LEU A 17 -10.12 1.34 -2.35
CA LEU A 17 -11.32 1.89 -1.76
C LEU A 17 -11.21 3.41 -1.56
N ALA A 18 -10.08 3.88 -1.02
CA ALA A 18 -9.80 5.30 -0.86
C ALA A 18 -9.81 6.04 -2.21
N LEU A 19 -9.20 5.47 -3.26
CA LEU A 19 -9.24 6.03 -4.61
C LEU A 19 -10.66 6.12 -5.14
N HIS A 20 -11.48 5.07 -4.95
CA HIS A 20 -12.88 5.07 -5.34
C HIS A 20 -13.64 6.24 -4.71
N ARG A 21 -13.51 6.43 -3.40
CA ARG A 21 -14.18 7.53 -2.69
C ARG A 21 -13.74 8.90 -3.18
N ILE A 22 -12.44 9.11 -3.38
CA ILE A 22 -11.90 10.36 -3.92
C ILE A 22 -12.45 10.65 -5.31
N GLN A 23 -12.57 9.64 -6.17
CA GLN A 23 -13.15 9.80 -7.51
C GLN A 23 -14.65 10.12 -7.45
N GLN A 24 -15.42 9.50 -6.54
CA GLN A 24 -16.84 9.78 -6.35
C GLN A 24 -17.09 11.19 -5.78
N GLN A 25 -16.26 11.64 -4.84
CA GLN A 25 -16.36 12.98 -4.26
C GLN A 25 -15.96 14.08 -5.25
N ASP A 26 -15.13 13.76 -6.24
CA ASP A 26 -14.66 14.64 -7.29
C ASP A 26 -14.08 15.98 -6.80
N GLN A 27 -13.47 15.99 -5.60
CA GLN A 27 -12.92 17.18 -4.95
C GLN A 27 -11.52 17.55 -5.45
N PHE A 28 -10.75 16.58 -5.97
CA PHE A 28 -9.36 16.73 -6.38
C PHE A 28 -9.17 16.48 -7.88
N GLN A 29 -8.16 17.12 -8.45
CA GLN A 29 -7.59 16.73 -9.72
C GLN A 29 -6.41 15.79 -9.44
N LEU A 30 -6.58 14.49 -9.66
CA LEU A 30 -5.50 13.52 -9.48
C LEU A 30 -4.41 13.79 -10.53
N HIS A 31 -3.21 14.13 -10.05
CA HIS A 31 -2.04 14.39 -10.90
C HIS A 31 -1.37 13.08 -11.33
N ALA A 32 -1.14 12.18 -10.38
CA ALA A 32 -0.60 10.85 -10.61
C ALA A 32 -0.86 9.91 -9.43
N LEU A 33 -0.77 8.61 -9.69
CA LEU A 33 -0.54 7.57 -8.69
C LEU A 33 0.95 7.49 -8.40
N PHE A 34 1.35 7.46 -7.12
CA PHE A 34 2.73 7.41 -6.67
C PHE A 34 2.99 6.12 -5.90
N THR A 35 3.99 5.35 -6.31
CA THR A 35 4.27 4.03 -5.73
C THR A 35 5.75 3.86 -5.46
N SER A 36 6.12 3.47 -4.23
CA SER A 36 7.49 3.09 -3.87
C SER A 36 7.77 1.64 -4.27
N LEU A 37 8.87 1.43 -4.97
CA LEU A 37 9.31 0.15 -5.52
C LEU A 37 10.75 -0.14 -5.07
N SER A 38 11.04 -1.41 -4.77
CA SER A 38 12.42 -1.87 -4.60
C SER A 38 13.13 -1.91 -5.95
N GLN A 39 14.23 -1.19 -6.08
CA GLN A 39 15.05 -1.21 -7.29
C GLN A 39 15.69 -2.58 -7.52
N ALA A 40 16.20 -3.22 -6.46
CA ALA A 40 16.86 -4.51 -6.55
C ALA A 40 15.89 -5.64 -6.90
N HIS A 41 14.70 -5.64 -6.31
CA HIS A 41 13.73 -6.72 -6.47
C HIS A 41 12.68 -6.45 -7.55
N GLN A 42 12.59 -5.22 -8.08
CA GLN A 42 11.55 -4.80 -9.04
C GLN A 42 10.13 -5.15 -8.53
N ARG A 43 9.88 -4.83 -7.24
CA ARG A 43 8.61 -5.12 -6.56
C ARG A 43 8.14 -3.94 -5.72
N VAL A 44 6.84 -3.84 -5.51
CA VAL A 44 6.25 -2.89 -4.55
C VAL A 44 6.77 -3.20 -3.16
N THR A 45 7.25 -2.18 -2.47
CA THR A 45 7.71 -2.30 -1.09
C THR A 45 6.57 -2.84 -0.20
N MET A 46 6.88 -3.68 0.78
CA MET A 46 5.96 -4.36 1.70
C MET A 46 5.01 -5.37 1.04
N HIS A 47 4.36 -5.05 -0.06
CA HIS A 47 3.41 -5.94 -0.75
C HIS A 47 4.07 -7.06 -1.56
N GLY A 48 5.31 -6.86 -2.02
CA GLY A 48 6.03 -7.85 -2.81
C GLY A 48 5.51 -8.05 -4.25
N VAL A 49 4.53 -7.26 -4.67
CA VAL A 49 3.93 -7.33 -6.03
C VAL A 49 4.94 -6.90 -7.10
N ARG A 50 5.01 -7.64 -8.20
CA ARG A 50 5.88 -7.33 -9.34
C ARG A 50 5.56 -5.94 -9.93
N THR A 51 6.59 -5.17 -10.29
CA THR A 51 6.45 -3.88 -10.97
C THR A 51 5.62 -3.99 -12.26
N GLU A 52 5.71 -5.12 -12.97
CA GLU A 52 4.94 -5.38 -14.17
C GLU A 52 3.43 -5.44 -13.89
N LEU A 53 3.01 -6.17 -12.85
CA LEU A 53 1.60 -6.22 -12.44
C LEU A 53 1.09 -4.86 -11.95
N MET A 54 1.92 -4.13 -11.20
CA MET A 54 1.58 -2.76 -10.80
C MET A 54 1.37 -1.86 -12.02
N ARG A 55 2.22 -1.97 -13.06
CA ARG A 55 2.05 -1.21 -14.30
C ARG A 55 0.75 -1.58 -15.02
N GLN A 56 0.42 -2.87 -15.13
CA GLN A 56 -0.84 -3.32 -15.71
C GLN A 56 -2.04 -2.79 -14.90
N GLN A 57 -1.98 -2.83 -13.57
CA GLN A 57 -3.02 -2.32 -12.70
C GLN A 57 -3.27 -0.82 -12.95
N VAL A 58 -2.22 0.00 -12.95
CA VAL A 58 -2.33 1.44 -13.17
C VAL A 58 -2.84 1.78 -14.58
N GLN A 59 -2.44 1.01 -15.59
CA GLN A 59 -2.99 1.14 -16.93
C GLN A 59 -4.50 0.89 -16.95
N ARG A 60 -5.00 -0.08 -16.16
CA ARG A 60 -6.44 -0.36 -16.05
C ARG A 60 -7.21 0.72 -15.28
N LEU A 61 -6.54 1.50 -14.44
CA LEU A 61 -7.13 2.66 -13.76
C LEU A 61 -7.18 3.92 -14.65
N ASN A 62 -6.45 3.91 -15.77
CA ASN A 62 -6.35 5.06 -16.69
C ASN A 62 -5.89 6.36 -16.01
N LEU A 63 -4.95 6.24 -15.06
CA LEU A 63 -4.35 7.37 -14.35
C LEU A 63 -2.84 7.42 -14.62
N PRO A 64 -2.22 8.62 -14.64
CA PRO A 64 -0.77 8.75 -14.71
C PRO A 64 -0.11 8.03 -13.53
N TRP A 65 1.09 7.47 -13.73
CA TRP A 65 1.83 6.76 -12.72
C TRP A 65 3.26 7.27 -12.59
N THR A 66 3.67 7.54 -11.36
CA THR A 66 5.04 7.94 -11.01
C THR A 66 5.62 6.89 -10.06
N PRO A 67 6.36 5.89 -10.58
CA PRO A 67 7.08 4.94 -9.74
C PRO A 67 8.32 5.58 -9.14
N LEU A 68 8.58 5.34 -7.85
CA LEU A 68 9.80 5.71 -7.15
C LEU A 68 10.60 4.46 -6.83
N PHE A 69 11.74 4.29 -7.45
CA PHE A 69 12.62 3.15 -7.18
C PHE A 69 13.58 3.49 -6.03
N LEU A 70 13.47 2.74 -4.94
CA LEU A 70 14.30 2.85 -3.75
C LEU A 70 15.46 1.85 -3.86
N PRO A 71 16.72 2.27 -3.65
CA PRO A 71 17.85 1.37 -3.51
C PRO A 71 17.67 0.41 -2.33
N GLU A 72 18.40 -0.70 -2.31
CA GLU A 72 18.41 -1.62 -1.19
C GLU A 72 19.22 -1.05 -0.02
N GLY A 73 18.75 -1.27 1.22
CA GLY A 73 19.46 -0.85 2.42
C GLY A 73 19.52 0.67 2.63
N VAL A 74 18.58 1.43 2.08
CA VAL A 74 18.52 2.89 2.33
C VAL A 74 18.26 3.15 3.82
N SER A 75 19.06 4.04 4.41
CA SER A 75 18.80 4.58 5.73
C SER A 75 17.54 5.45 5.72
N LEU A 76 16.94 5.67 6.90
CA LEU A 76 15.80 6.59 7.05
C LEU A 76 16.10 7.98 6.48
N LYS A 77 17.31 8.48 6.72
CA LYS A 77 17.75 9.79 6.21
C LYS A 77 17.75 9.84 4.67
N GLU A 78 18.29 8.81 4.03
CA GLU A 78 18.30 8.71 2.57
C GLU A 78 16.90 8.54 2.01
N TYR A 79 16.06 7.71 2.64
CA TYR A 79 14.65 7.58 2.29
C TYR A 79 13.93 8.93 2.34
N ASN A 80 14.06 9.66 3.45
CA ASN A 80 13.45 10.98 3.61
C ASN A 80 13.95 11.97 2.55
N GLN A 81 15.24 11.93 2.20
CA GLN A 81 15.78 12.81 1.16
C GLN A 81 15.21 12.48 -0.23
N VAL A 82 15.09 11.18 -0.56
CA VAL A 82 14.50 10.73 -1.84
C VAL A 82 13.03 11.13 -1.92
N MET A 83 12.28 10.96 -0.83
CA MET A 83 10.88 11.37 -0.75
C MET A 83 10.73 12.88 -0.86
N ALA A 84 11.56 13.66 -0.16
CA ALA A 84 11.54 15.12 -0.23
C ALA A 84 11.81 15.63 -1.65
N ASN A 85 12.76 15.03 -2.38
CA ASN A 85 13.02 15.37 -3.77
C ASN A 85 11.79 15.10 -4.67
N ALA A 86 11.14 13.95 -4.51
CA ALA A 86 9.93 13.63 -5.26
C ALA A 86 8.80 14.64 -4.96
N TRP A 87 8.63 15.03 -3.70
CA TRP A 87 7.63 16.04 -3.31
C TRP A 87 7.96 17.42 -3.85
N GLN A 88 9.24 17.82 -3.96
CA GLN A 88 9.63 19.08 -4.60
C GLN A 88 9.24 19.11 -6.09
N GLU A 89 9.40 18.01 -6.82
CA GLU A 89 8.93 17.90 -8.21
C GLU A 89 7.41 18.03 -8.32
N PHE A 90 6.66 17.38 -7.42
CA PHE A 90 5.20 17.48 -7.40
C PHE A 90 4.71 18.89 -7.04
N THR A 91 5.32 19.55 -6.07
CA THR A 91 4.96 20.93 -5.71
C THR A 91 5.29 21.91 -6.83
N ALA A 92 6.39 21.72 -7.57
CA ALA A 92 6.72 22.49 -8.76
C ALA A 92 5.64 22.32 -9.86
N ALA A 93 4.95 21.17 -9.90
CA ALA A 93 3.78 20.93 -10.76
C ALA A 93 2.46 21.45 -10.17
N SER A 94 2.52 22.22 -9.07
CA SER A 94 1.37 22.78 -8.33
C SER A 94 0.50 21.73 -7.65
N VAL A 95 1.08 20.61 -7.24
CA VAL A 95 0.44 19.64 -6.34
C VAL A 95 0.43 20.22 -4.93
N THR A 96 -0.72 20.15 -4.26
CA THR A 96 -0.94 20.70 -2.92
C THR A 96 -1.44 19.66 -1.92
N HIS A 97 -1.81 18.48 -2.38
CA HIS A 97 -2.36 17.41 -1.53
C HIS A 97 -1.73 16.06 -1.83
N ALA A 98 -1.60 15.25 -0.78
CA ALA A 98 -1.17 13.85 -0.83
C ALA A 98 -2.27 12.98 -0.22
N ILE A 99 -2.75 11.98 -0.95
CA ILE A 99 -3.85 11.12 -0.53
C ILE A 99 -3.29 9.74 -0.17
N PHE A 100 -3.74 9.19 0.96
CA PHE A 100 -3.31 7.90 1.51
C PHE A 100 -4.52 7.03 1.86
N GLY A 101 -4.35 5.72 1.81
CA GLY A 101 -5.36 4.73 2.17
C GLY A 101 -5.18 4.16 3.59
N ASP A 102 -4.53 4.89 4.50
CA ASP A 102 -4.35 4.43 5.89
C ASP A 102 -5.67 4.56 6.67
N ILE A 103 -5.93 3.61 7.60
CA ILE A 103 -7.21 3.53 8.33
C ILE A 103 -7.08 4.10 9.74
N TYR A 104 -6.10 3.66 10.56
CA TYR A 104 -6.00 4.12 11.96
C TYR A 104 -4.58 4.14 12.57
N LEU A 105 -3.51 3.95 11.79
CA LEU A 105 -2.14 4.00 12.31
C LEU A 105 -1.71 5.46 12.58
N GLU A 106 -1.96 5.95 13.81
CA GLU A 106 -1.77 7.35 14.19
C GLU A 106 -0.32 7.82 14.05
N ASP A 107 0.67 7.01 14.47
CA ASP A 107 2.09 7.35 14.38
C ASP A 107 2.52 7.52 12.91
N LEU A 108 2.02 6.65 12.01
CA LEU A 108 2.30 6.74 10.58
C LEU A 108 1.66 7.98 9.97
N ARG A 109 0.43 8.29 10.36
CA ARG A 109 -0.26 9.51 9.93
C ARG A 109 0.52 10.75 10.36
N GLN A 110 0.89 10.85 11.63
CA GLN A 110 1.63 11.98 12.17
C GLN A 110 2.98 12.16 11.46
N TYR A 111 3.70 11.07 11.21
CA TYR A 111 4.93 11.07 10.42
C TYR A 111 4.69 11.66 9.02
N ARG A 112 3.67 11.18 8.30
CA ARG A 112 3.33 11.66 6.94
C ARG A 112 2.95 13.14 6.94
N GLU A 113 2.09 13.56 7.87
CA GLU A 113 1.66 14.97 8.00
C GLU A 113 2.86 15.88 8.28
N THR A 114 3.78 15.47 9.16
CA THR A 114 4.98 16.22 9.48
C THR A 114 5.89 16.40 8.25
N GLN A 115 6.20 15.31 7.55
CA GLN A 115 7.07 15.35 6.38
C GLN A 115 6.47 16.16 5.22
N LEU A 116 5.17 16.06 5.00
CA LEU A 116 4.46 16.80 3.95
C LEU A 116 4.32 18.29 4.26
N ALA A 117 4.16 18.65 5.54
CA ALA A 117 4.08 20.04 5.97
C ALA A 117 5.38 20.81 5.65
N GLU A 118 6.55 20.16 5.72
CA GLU A 118 7.85 20.76 5.37
C GLU A 118 7.93 21.22 3.91
N VAL A 119 7.16 20.58 3.03
CA VAL A 119 7.10 20.91 1.60
C VAL A 119 5.78 21.59 1.19
N GLY A 120 4.95 21.98 2.16
CA GLY A 120 3.70 22.72 1.93
C GLY A 120 2.59 21.86 1.30
N VAL A 121 2.59 20.55 1.52
CA VAL A 121 1.59 19.61 1.01
C VAL A 121 0.69 19.14 2.17
N THR A 122 -0.61 19.06 1.94
CA THR A 122 -1.60 18.61 2.92
C THR A 122 -1.90 17.11 2.72
N ALA A 123 -1.81 16.31 3.78
CA ALA A 123 -2.22 14.92 3.77
C ALA A 123 -3.75 14.78 3.82
N VAL A 124 -4.29 13.77 3.13
CA VAL A 124 -5.71 13.43 3.08
C VAL A 124 -5.89 11.94 3.26
N PHE A 125 -6.77 11.54 4.17
CA PHE A 125 -7.03 10.14 4.53
C PHE A 125 -8.53 9.83 4.38
N PRO A 126 -9.00 9.37 3.21
CA PRO A 126 -10.42 9.26 2.88
C PRO A 126 -11.20 8.20 3.67
N ILE A 127 -10.48 7.25 4.29
CA ILE A 127 -11.05 6.12 5.04
C ILE A 127 -10.56 6.09 6.50
N TRP A 128 -10.16 7.26 7.01
CA TRP A 128 -9.57 7.37 8.34
C TRP A 128 -10.57 7.13 9.47
N HIS A 129 -10.19 6.31 10.45
CA HIS A 129 -10.97 5.92 11.63
C HIS A 129 -12.31 5.23 11.32
N GLU A 130 -12.43 4.61 10.14
CA GLU A 130 -13.60 3.81 9.83
C GLU A 130 -13.44 2.37 10.33
N ASP A 131 -14.57 1.71 10.60
CA ASP A 131 -14.58 0.31 11.02
C ASP A 131 -14.07 -0.60 9.89
N THR A 132 -13.08 -1.43 10.21
CA THR A 132 -12.40 -2.29 9.21
C THR A 132 -13.32 -3.36 8.64
N THR A 133 -14.32 -3.82 9.39
CA THR A 133 -15.34 -4.75 8.89
C THR A 133 -16.27 -4.05 7.89
N GLU A 134 -16.73 -2.84 8.22
CA GLU A 134 -17.60 -2.05 7.32
C GLU A 134 -16.85 -1.68 6.02
N LEU A 135 -15.56 -1.37 6.10
CA LEU A 135 -14.73 -1.10 4.91
C LEU A 135 -14.62 -2.31 4.00
N LEU A 136 -14.46 -3.53 4.54
CA LEU A 136 -14.45 -4.76 3.74
C LEU A 136 -15.81 -5.06 3.12
N GLU A 137 -16.91 -4.89 3.87
CA GLU A 137 -18.26 -5.05 3.34
C GLU A 137 -18.53 -4.08 2.19
N GLU A 138 -18.07 -2.83 2.32
CA GLU A 138 -18.13 -1.85 1.23
C GLU A 138 -17.30 -2.29 0.03
N PHE A 139 -16.06 -2.75 0.24
CA PHE A 139 -15.17 -3.23 -0.80
C PHE A 139 -15.83 -4.34 -1.64
N TRP A 140 -16.45 -5.33 -1.00
CA TRP A 140 -17.15 -6.40 -1.71
C TRP A 140 -18.45 -5.94 -2.38
N ARG A 141 -19.24 -5.13 -1.68
CA ARG A 141 -20.49 -4.58 -2.23
C ARG A 141 -20.26 -3.76 -3.50
N LEU A 142 -19.12 -3.07 -3.57
CA LEU A 142 -18.69 -2.33 -4.76
C LEU A 142 -18.17 -3.24 -5.89
N GLY A 143 -17.95 -4.53 -5.63
CA GLY A 143 -17.48 -5.50 -6.62
C GLY A 143 -15.96 -5.54 -6.79
N PHE A 144 -15.20 -5.00 -5.85
CA PHE A 144 -13.75 -5.16 -5.85
C PHE A 144 -13.34 -6.62 -5.61
N LYS A 145 -12.23 -7.03 -6.23
CA LYS A 145 -11.61 -8.34 -6.05
C LYS A 145 -10.11 -8.19 -5.81
N ALA A 146 -9.60 -8.93 -4.84
CA ALA A 146 -8.19 -8.87 -4.47
C ALA A 146 -7.63 -10.26 -4.10
N LYS A 147 -6.32 -10.42 -4.35
CA LYS A 147 -5.53 -11.55 -3.84
C LYS A 147 -4.72 -11.09 -2.63
N VAL A 148 -4.62 -11.94 -1.62
CA VAL A 148 -3.69 -11.78 -0.51
C VAL A 148 -2.28 -12.13 -1.00
N VAL A 149 -1.36 -11.16 -1.00
CA VAL A 149 -0.03 -11.32 -1.58
C VAL A 149 1.09 -11.46 -0.58
N CYS A 150 0.85 -11.02 0.65
CA CYS A 150 1.82 -11.09 1.73
C CYS A 150 1.06 -11.33 3.04
N VAL A 151 1.57 -12.22 3.88
CA VAL A 151 1.06 -12.43 5.24
C VAL A 151 2.19 -12.49 6.23
N ASN A 152 1.99 -11.88 7.39
CA ASN A 152 2.94 -11.91 8.50
C ASN A 152 2.88 -13.29 9.20
N GLY A 153 3.98 -14.05 9.15
CA GLY A 153 4.07 -15.40 9.70
C GLY A 153 3.86 -15.49 11.22
N LYS A 154 3.86 -14.36 11.93
CA LYS A 154 3.49 -14.29 13.34
C LYS A 154 1.99 -14.46 13.57
N HIS A 155 1.18 -14.03 12.62
CA HIS A 155 -0.28 -13.98 12.72
C HIS A 155 -0.96 -15.03 11.83
N LEU A 156 -0.41 -15.26 10.63
CA LEU A 156 -1.02 -16.09 9.59
C LEU A 156 0.02 -17.04 9.00
N ASP A 157 -0.38 -18.26 8.69
CA ASP A 157 0.48 -19.22 8.01
C ASP A 157 0.45 -19.08 6.47
N ALA A 158 1.28 -19.86 5.79
CA ALA A 158 1.44 -19.83 4.34
C ALA A 158 0.13 -20.06 3.55
N SER A 159 -0.86 -20.74 4.14
CA SER A 159 -2.11 -21.10 3.46
C SER A 159 -3.01 -19.89 3.19
N PHE A 160 -2.77 -18.77 3.89
CA PHE A 160 -3.49 -17.52 3.67
C PHE A 160 -2.94 -16.74 2.47
N ALA A 161 -1.67 -16.92 2.11
CA ALA A 161 -1.07 -16.25 0.95
C ALA A 161 -1.60 -16.84 -0.37
N GLY A 162 -1.94 -15.99 -1.33
CA GLY A 162 -2.51 -16.37 -2.63
C GLY A 162 -4.03 -16.54 -2.66
N ARG A 163 -4.70 -16.49 -1.50
CA ARG A 163 -6.17 -16.60 -1.42
C ARG A 163 -6.87 -15.37 -2.01
N GLU A 164 -8.12 -15.56 -2.39
CA GLU A 164 -9.04 -14.43 -2.58
C GLU A 164 -9.29 -13.74 -1.23
N LEU A 165 -9.43 -12.43 -1.27
CA LEU A 165 -9.96 -11.67 -0.14
C LEU A 165 -11.48 -11.71 -0.22
N ASP A 166 -12.06 -12.75 0.35
CA ASP A 166 -13.50 -13.03 0.37
C ASP A 166 -14.00 -13.30 1.79
N GLU A 167 -15.30 -13.56 1.92
CA GLU A 167 -15.91 -13.89 3.21
C GLU A 167 -15.32 -15.15 3.84
N ALA A 168 -14.89 -16.12 3.03
CA ALA A 168 -14.26 -17.35 3.53
C ALA A 168 -12.86 -17.04 4.13
N PHE A 169 -12.10 -16.15 3.50
CA PHE A 169 -10.83 -15.68 4.05
C PHE A 169 -11.03 -15.04 5.43
N ILE A 170 -11.98 -14.12 5.57
CA ILE A 170 -12.24 -13.42 6.85
C ILE A 170 -12.75 -14.39 7.92
N LYS A 171 -13.59 -15.34 7.57
CA LYS A 171 -14.08 -16.36 8.50
C LYS A 171 -12.97 -17.24 9.07
N ASP A 172 -11.92 -17.47 8.29
CA ASP A 172 -10.79 -18.30 8.68
C ASP A 172 -9.72 -17.50 9.44
N LEU A 173 -9.82 -16.16 9.54
CA LEU A 173 -8.85 -15.35 10.28
C LEU A 173 -8.84 -15.74 11.76
N PRO A 174 -7.64 -15.89 12.37
CA PRO A 174 -7.53 -16.09 13.81
C PRO A 174 -8.10 -14.92 14.59
N ALA A 175 -8.60 -15.20 15.80
CA ALA A 175 -9.05 -14.16 16.71
C ALA A 175 -7.91 -13.14 16.98
N GLY A 176 -8.21 -11.85 16.87
CA GLY A 176 -7.26 -10.76 17.10
C GLY A 176 -6.49 -10.29 15.86
N VAL A 177 -6.68 -10.92 14.71
CA VAL A 177 -6.23 -10.38 13.41
C VAL A 177 -7.25 -9.35 12.94
N ASP A 178 -6.76 -8.17 12.57
CA ASP A 178 -7.63 -7.12 12.03
C ASP A 178 -8.23 -7.54 10.67
N PRO A 179 -9.55 -7.37 10.45
CA PRO A 179 -10.20 -7.74 9.20
C PRO A 179 -9.56 -7.10 7.96
N CYS A 180 -9.05 -5.87 8.07
CA CYS A 180 -8.30 -5.21 6.99
C CYS A 180 -6.80 -5.50 7.00
N GLY A 181 -6.24 -6.15 8.03
CA GLY A 181 -4.80 -6.38 8.16
C GLY A 181 -4.01 -5.09 8.41
N GLU A 182 -4.63 -4.08 9.03
CA GLU A 182 -4.04 -2.73 9.18
C GLU A 182 -2.80 -2.72 10.09
N ASN A 183 -2.68 -3.69 11.02
CA ASN A 183 -1.49 -3.83 11.86
C ASN A 183 -0.35 -4.59 11.16
N GLY A 184 -0.40 -4.75 9.84
CA GLY A 184 0.61 -5.45 9.05
C GLY A 184 0.46 -6.96 9.04
N GLU A 185 -0.73 -7.50 9.36
CA GLU A 185 -1.00 -8.92 9.35
C GLU A 185 -1.01 -9.49 7.94
N TYR A 186 -1.53 -8.73 6.97
CA TYR A 186 -1.49 -9.12 5.55
C TYR A 186 -1.61 -7.94 4.59
N HIS A 187 -1.17 -8.15 3.36
CA HIS A 187 -1.30 -7.19 2.24
C HIS A 187 -1.95 -7.85 1.03
N THR A 188 -2.60 -7.02 0.22
CA THR A 188 -3.40 -7.47 -0.92
C THR A 188 -2.97 -6.81 -2.23
N PHE A 189 -3.39 -7.42 -3.35
CA PHE A 189 -3.34 -6.83 -4.68
C PHE A 189 -4.74 -6.87 -5.30
N VAL A 190 -5.30 -5.71 -5.59
CA VAL A 190 -6.62 -5.58 -6.23
C VAL A 190 -6.46 -5.76 -7.73
N TYR A 191 -7.21 -6.71 -8.29
CA TYR A 191 -7.12 -7.03 -9.71
C TYR A 191 -8.39 -6.72 -10.50
N ASP A 192 -9.50 -6.37 -9.81
CA ASP A 192 -10.78 -6.03 -10.42
C ASP A 192 -11.61 -5.12 -9.51
N GLY A 193 -12.52 -4.33 -10.07
CA GLY A 193 -13.43 -3.48 -9.32
C GLY A 193 -13.85 -2.22 -10.09
N PRO A 194 -14.67 -1.35 -9.49
CA PRO A 194 -15.31 -0.22 -10.17
C PRO A 194 -14.32 0.85 -10.65
N ASN A 195 -13.09 0.90 -10.11
CA ASN A 195 -12.05 1.83 -10.55
C ASN A 195 -11.40 1.40 -11.88
N PHE A 196 -11.55 0.15 -12.27
CA PHE A 196 -10.87 -0.45 -13.40
C PHE A 196 -11.76 -0.50 -14.64
N HIS A 197 -11.22 -0.14 -15.80
CA HIS A 197 -11.95 -0.32 -17.05
C HIS A 197 -11.92 -1.79 -17.57
N ALA A 198 -11.01 -2.61 -17.04
CA ALA A 198 -10.94 -4.05 -17.24
C ALA A 198 -10.12 -4.68 -16.12
N SER A 199 -10.39 -5.95 -15.79
CA SER A 199 -9.63 -6.70 -14.79
C SER A 199 -8.16 -6.86 -15.19
N VAL A 200 -7.27 -6.94 -14.19
CA VAL A 200 -5.86 -7.30 -14.38
C VAL A 200 -5.76 -8.82 -14.34
N PRO A 201 -5.34 -9.47 -15.42
CA PRO A 201 -5.18 -10.92 -15.40
C PRO A 201 -4.02 -11.30 -14.49
N VAL A 202 -4.29 -12.17 -13.52
CA VAL A 202 -3.30 -12.63 -12.53
C VAL A 202 -3.37 -14.15 -12.37
N GLN A 203 -2.20 -14.75 -12.16
CA GLN A 203 -2.06 -16.15 -11.79
C GLN A 203 -1.32 -16.25 -10.46
N VAL A 204 -1.78 -17.15 -9.59
CA VAL A 204 -1.12 -17.47 -8.32
C VAL A 204 0.12 -18.31 -8.64
N GLY A 205 1.29 -17.80 -8.28
CA GLY A 205 2.56 -18.47 -8.42
C GLY A 205 3.05 -19.10 -7.11
N GLU A 206 4.36 -19.11 -6.91
CA GLU A 206 4.99 -19.71 -5.73
C GLU A 206 4.76 -18.87 -4.48
N THR A 207 4.60 -19.54 -3.33
CA THR A 207 4.62 -18.90 -2.01
C THR A 207 5.96 -19.15 -1.35
N VAL A 208 6.66 -18.07 -0.97
CA VAL A 208 7.99 -18.11 -0.37
C VAL A 208 8.01 -17.41 0.97
N PHE A 209 8.79 -17.95 1.90
CA PHE A 209 9.03 -17.32 3.20
C PHE A 209 10.28 -16.43 3.13
N LYS A 210 10.17 -15.20 3.64
CA LYS A 210 11.31 -14.29 3.82
C LYS A 210 11.33 -13.77 5.23
N SER A 211 12.49 -13.81 5.87
CA SER A 211 12.72 -13.21 7.19
C SER A 211 13.53 -11.93 7.00
N TYR A 212 13.07 -10.86 7.61
CA TYR A 212 13.77 -9.58 7.70
C TYR A 212 14.36 -9.48 9.11
N ALA A 213 15.63 -9.93 9.27
CA ALA A 213 16.37 -9.64 10.49
C ALA A 213 16.90 -8.20 10.41
N PRO A 214 16.80 -7.38 11.47
CA PRO A 214 17.46 -6.09 11.49
C PRO A 214 18.96 -6.29 11.31
N SER A 215 19.59 -5.47 10.47
CA SER A 215 21.04 -5.38 10.49
C SER A 215 21.45 -4.85 11.88
N SER A 216 22.51 -5.38 12.46
CA SER A 216 23.00 -4.97 13.80
C SER A 216 23.46 -3.48 13.86
N GLN A 217 23.25 -2.70 12.80
CA GLN A 217 23.56 -1.28 12.68
C GLN A 217 22.31 -0.38 12.63
N ASP A 218 21.09 -0.92 12.49
CA ASP A 218 19.88 -0.14 12.19
C ASP A 218 18.98 0.12 13.42
N SER A 219 19.46 -0.07 14.65
CA SER A 219 18.65 0.07 15.87
C SER A 219 18.21 1.52 16.21
N GLU A 220 18.70 2.54 15.49
CA GLU A 220 18.32 3.93 15.73
C GLU A 220 17.60 4.62 14.56
N ASP A 221 17.54 4.01 13.35
CA ASP A 221 17.13 4.70 12.11
C ASP A 221 15.98 4.01 11.34
N ASP A 222 15.27 3.04 11.91
CA ASP A 222 14.15 2.39 11.21
C ASP A 222 12.86 3.24 11.30
N CYS A 223 12.47 3.86 10.18
CA CYS A 223 11.31 4.74 10.08
C CYS A 223 9.95 4.05 10.27
N PHE A 224 9.93 2.73 10.35
CA PHE A 224 8.74 1.93 10.60
C PHE A 224 8.77 1.28 12.00
N ALA A 225 9.79 1.55 12.81
CA ALA A 225 9.94 1.02 14.16
C ALA A 225 9.47 2.04 15.21
N ALA A 226 8.19 2.03 15.51
CA ALA A 226 7.62 2.73 16.67
C ALA A 226 7.85 1.98 18.00
N SER A 227 8.89 1.17 18.14
CA SER A 227 9.45 0.55 19.35
C SER A 227 10.49 -0.48 18.91
N PRO A 228 11.55 -0.79 19.68
CA PRO A 228 12.45 -1.86 19.31
C PRO A 228 11.67 -3.18 19.35
N PRO A 229 11.35 -3.77 18.21
CA PRO A 229 10.59 -4.98 18.17
C PRO A 229 11.53 -6.14 18.49
N ALA A 230 10.99 -7.15 19.13
CA ALA A 230 11.54 -8.49 18.99
C ALA A 230 11.33 -8.88 17.52
N TYR A 231 12.31 -8.57 16.63
CA TYR A 231 12.24 -8.81 15.19
C TYR A 231 12.47 -10.29 14.91
N ASP A 232 11.38 -11.01 15.03
CA ASP A 232 11.25 -12.33 14.42
C ASP A 232 10.08 -12.24 13.42
N THR A 233 10.20 -11.29 12.47
CA THR A 233 9.14 -11.03 11.51
C THR A 233 9.49 -11.69 10.18
N GLY A 234 9.01 -12.91 10.03
CA GLY A 234 8.97 -13.58 8.75
C GLY A 234 7.65 -13.34 8.05
N PHE A 235 7.72 -13.20 6.74
CA PHE A 235 6.54 -13.01 5.90
C PHE A 235 6.47 -14.10 4.83
N TRP A 236 5.26 -14.59 4.57
CA TRP A 236 4.96 -15.41 3.42
C TRP A 236 4.50 -14.52 2.27
N PHE A 237 5.23 -14.56 1.16
CA PHE A 237 4.89 -13.83 -0.05
C PHE A 237 4.38 -14.79 -1.10
N CYS A 238 3.19 -14.53 -1.63
CA CYS A 238 2.69 -15.19 -2.83
C CYS A 238 3.10 -14.37 -4.05
N ASP A 239 3.89 -14.98 -4.94
CA ASP A 239 4.26 -14.35 -6.20
C ASP A 239 3.09 -14.38 -7.18
N LEU A 240 2.46 -13.26 -7.43
CA LEU A 240 1.49 -13.15 -8.50
C LEU A 240 2.20 -12.95 -9.83
N LEU A 241 1.78 -13.72 -10.83
CA LEU A 241 2.26 -13.66 -12.20
C LEU A 241 1.23 -12.98 -13.10
N PRO A 242 1.67 -12.24 -14.14
CA PRO A 242 0.76 -11.80 -15.20
C PRO A 242 0.06 -13.00 -15.85
N GLY A 243 -1.26 -12.88 -16.07
CA GLY A 243 -2.08 -13.90 -16.74
C GLY A 243 -2.03 -13.80 -18.28
#